data_356c26089e5a197f303861c7f4c31ea0
#
_entry.id   356c26089e5a197f303861c7f4c31ea0
#
_cell.length_a   1.000
_cell.length_b   1.000
_cell.length_c   1.000
_cell.angle_alpha   90.00
_cell.angle_beta   90.00
_cell.angle_gamma   90.00
#
_symmetry.space_group_name_H-M   'P 1'
#
loop_
_entity.id
_entity.type
_entity.pdbx_description
1 polymer ?
#
loop_
_entity_poly.entity_id
_entity_poly.type
_entity_poly.pdbx_seq_one_letter_code
_entity_poly.pdbx_strand_id
1 'polypeptide(L)'
;MVTLKSPEYVQGFLFFKIVLRGVNDMNIKYMERALELAKKGAGYTNPNPLVGAVIVKDGKIIGEGYHEVYGSQHAEINAFNNAAEEVKGATMYVTLEPCSHYGNTSPCAIAIVEKGIKKVVLALEDPNPFVQGRGIKILRDNGIEVITGVLEEESRKLNEIFIKYITTTLPFCILKTAMTLDGKIATSTGDSKWITNEESRKYVHVLRHRVSAIMVGIGTVLADNPLLTTRLEDGKGSDPIRVIVDTKARIPIEANVLTVNSNARAILATTNLAPMKKLRELEDKGVEIIITPLTNNQVDLKYLMKALGERKIDSVLLEGGSELNYSAMEAEIVDKVNAFIAPKLIGGRDAKTPVGGLGRPFMKDAVVLREIEIHKFGDDIMVEGYLREEE
;
A
#
# COMPACT_ATOMS: atom_id res chain seq x y z
N MET A 1 -31.23 -18.96 -23.74
CA MET A 1 -30.81 -17.66 -24.27
C MET A 1 -31.69 -16.63 -23.62
N VAL A 2 -31.27 -16.08 -22.46
CA VAL A 2 -32.00 -15.02 -21.74
C VAL A 2 -30.94 -13.93 -21.43
N THR A 3 -31.03 -12.88 -22.23
CA THR A 3 -30.25 -11.66 -22.04
C THR A 3 -30.98 -10.78 -21.01
N LEU A 4 -30.52 -10.78 -19.77
CA LEU A 4 -30.92 -9.80 -18.79
C LEU A 4 -29.86 -8.68 -18.78
N LYS A 5 -30.12 -7.61 -19.53
CA LYS A 5 -29.48 -6.31 -19.31
C LYS A 5 -30.27 -5.60 -18.22
N SER A 6 -29.71 -5.49 -17.01
CA SER A 6 -30.33 -4.66 -15.97
C SER A 6 -30.14 -3.17 -16.27
N PRO A 7 -31.14 -2.31 -16.00
CA PRO A 7 -31.08 -0.87 -16.24
C PRO A 7 -29.99 -0.12 -15.43
N GLU A 8 -29.51 -0.70 -14.35
CA GLU A 8 -28.52 -0.07 -13.45
C GLU A 8 -27.12 0.05 -14.05
N TYR A 9 -26.72 -0.89 -14.92
CA TYR A 9 -25.43 -0.82 -15.63
C TYR A 9 -25.35 0.36 -16.63
N VAL A 10 -26.49 0.79 -17.15
CA VAL A 10 -26.56 1.91 -18.11
C VAL A 10 -26.54 3.25 -17.37
N GLN A 11 -27.06 3.34 -16.15
CA GLN A 11 -27.02 4.56 -15.34
C GLN A 11 -25.61 4.86 -14.80
N GLY A 12 -24.85 3.87 -14.37
CA GLY A 12 -23.47 4.05 -13.94
C GLY A 12 -22.57 4.61 -15.06
N PHE A 13 -22.70 4.07 -16.28
CA PHE A 13 -21.95 4.56 -17.46
C PHE A 13 -22.37 5.96 -17.92
N LEU A 14 -23.63 6.34 -17.71
CA LEU A 14 -24.14 7.68 -18.03
C LEU A 14 -23.74 8.71 -16.95
N PHE A 15 -23.68 8.31 -15.68
CA PHE A 15 -23.24 9.18 -14.57
C PHE A 15 -21.75 9.47 -14.68
N PHE A 16 -20.91 8.49 -15.04
CA PHE A 16 -19.50 8.68 -15.31
C PHE A 16 -19.25 9.66 -16.49
N LYS A 17 -20.07 9.60 -17.54
CA LYS A 17 -20.02 10.58 -18.64
C LYS A 17 -20.54 11.98 -18.29
N ILE A 18 -21.40 12.13 -17.27
CA ILE A 18 -21.97 13.43 -16.87
C ILE A 18 -21.00 14.20 -15.97
N VAL A 19 -20.25 13.54 -15.10
CA VAL A 19 -19.20 14.17 -14.26
C VAL A 19 -18.02 14.66 -15.11
N LEU A 20 -17.72 14.00 -16.22
CA LEU A 20 -16.64 14.39 -17.15
C LEU A 20 -17.02 15.52 -18.14
N ARG A 21 -18.23 16.10 -18.09
CA ARG A 21 -18.66 17.17 -19.02
C ARG A 21 -17.90 18.49 -18.93
N GLY A 22 -16.88 18.62 -18.07
CA GLY A 22 -15.99 19.79 -18.00
C GLY A 22 -14.50 19.46 -18.18
N VAL A 23 -14.11 18.18 -18.22
CA VAL A 23 -12.72 17.75 -18.37
C VAL A 23 -12.45 17.45 -19.84
N ASN A 24 -11.52 18.18 -20.46
CA ASN A 24 -11.10 17.95 -21.83
C ASN A 24 -10.38 16.60 -21.91
N ASP A 25 -10.70 15.75 -22.91
CA ASP A 25 -10.08 14.44 -23.16
C ASP A 25 -8.54 14.50 -23.16
N MET A 26 -7.97 15.64 -23.56
CA MET A 26 -6.53 15.89 -23.50
C MET A 26 -5.99 15.94 -22.06
N ASN A 27 -6.74 16.49 -21.10
CA ASN A 27 -6.32 16.52 -19.69
C ASN A 27 -6.29 15.10 -19.10
N ILE A 28 -7.25 14.26 -19.44
CA ILE A 28 -7.29 12.86 -19.01
C ILE A 28 -6.03 12.13 -19.51
N LYS A 29 -5.73 12.17 -20.79
CA LYS A 29 -4.58 11.49 -21.39
C LYS A 29 -3.24 11.85 -20.74
N TYR A 30 -2.99 13.14 -20.48
CA TYR A 30 -1.73 13.55 -19.86
C TYR A 30 -1.69 13.24 -18.36
N MET A 31 -2.83 13.23 -17.68
CA MET A 31 -2.90 12.81 -16.29
C MET A 31 -2.72 11.28 -16.14
N GLU A 32 -3.30 10.47 -17.04
CA GLU A 32 -3.02 9.02 -17.11
C GLU A 32 -1.52 8.77 -17.22
N ARG A 33 -0.83 9.54 -18.12
CA ARG A 33 0.62 9.44 -18.25
C ARG A 33 1.37 9.82 -16.98
N ALA A 34 0.93 10.85 -16.26
CA ALA A 34 1.50 11.23 -14.97
C ALA A 34 1.29 10.13 -13.91
N LEU A 35 0.13 9.48 -13.87
CA LEU A 35 -0.16 8.35 -12.99
C LEU A 35 0.71 7.11 -13.32
N GLU A 36 0.94 6.82 -14.61
CA GLU A 36 1.87 5.76 -15.03
C GLU A 36 3.30 6.01 -14.54
N LEU A 37 3.76 7.26 -14.62
CA LEU A 37 5.07 7.66 -14.11
C LEU A 37 5.14 7.51 -12.60
N ALA A 38 4.11 7.96 -11.87
CA ALA A 38 4.03 7.86 -10.42
C ALA A 38 4.19 6.42 -9.92
N LYS A 39 3.59 5.45 -10.60
CA LYS A 39 3.69 4.01 -10.25
C LYS A 39 5.12 3.49 -10.21
N LYS A 40 6.05 4.10 -10.96
CA LYS A 40 7.46 3.67 -10.99
C LYS A 40 8.20 3.91 -9.67
N GLY A 41 7.71 4.83 -8.82
CA GLY A 41 8.25 5.10 -7.50
C GLY A 41 7.82 4.10 -6.43
N ALA A 42 6.88 3.18 -6.73
CA ALA A 42 6.34 2.24 -5.77
C ALA A 42 7.44 1.38 -5.12
N GLY A 43 7.40 1.26 -3.79
CA GLY A 43 8.39 0.53 -3.00
C GLY A 43 9.72 1.26 -2.75
N TYR A 44 9.92 2.44 -3.33
CA TYR A 44 11.14 3.24 -3.15
C TYR A 44 10.90 4.58 -2.44
N THR A 45 9.68 5.10 -2.50
CA THR A 45 9.36 6.44 -1.98
C THR A 45 8.85 6.45 -0.55
N ASN A 46 8.46 5.31 0.01
CA ASN A 46 7.87 5.21 1.35
C ASN A 46 8.68 5.96 2.42
N PRO A 47 8.07 6.78 3.30
CA PRO A 47 6.64 7.04 3.43
C PRO A 47 6.12 8.22 2.58
N ASN A 48 6.87 8.70 1.58
CA ASN A 48 6.44 9.76 0.68
C ASN A 48 5.40 9.26 -0.34
N PRO A 49 4.55 10.15 -0.89
CA PRO A 49 3.57 9.78 -1.90
C PRO A 49 4.21 9.39 -3.25
N LEU A 50 3.47 8.64 -4.01
CA LEU A 50 3.75 8.36 -5.42
C LEU A 50 3.28 9.54 -6.26
N VAL A 51 4.22 10.28 -6.82
CA VAL A 51 3.92 11.48 -7.62
C VAL A 51 4.56 11.36 -8.99
N GLY A 52 3.80 11.72 -10.02
CA GLY A 52 4.25 11.85 -11.39
C GLY A 52 3.89 13.23 -11.95
N ALA A 53 4.73 13.75 -12.81
CA ALA A 53 4.54 15.05 -13.46
C ALA A 53 4.84 14.97 -14.95
N VAL A 54 4.01 15.64 -15.77
CA VAL A 54 4.15 15.74 -17.22
C VAL A 54 4.02 17.18 -17.63
N ILE A 55 4.97 17.69 -18.43
CA ILE A 55 4.96 19.05 -18.98
C ILE A 55 4.57 18.99 -20.45
N VAL A 56 3.54 19.75 -20.83
CA VAL A 56 2.99 19.77 -22.19
C VAL A 56 3.03 21.18 -22.76
N LYS A 57 3.58 21.32 -23.97
CA LYS A 57 3.59 22.56 -24.75
C LYS A 57 3.12 22.28 -26.16
N ASP A 58 2.23 23.09 -26.69
CA ASP A 58 1.66 22.95 -28.05
C ASP A 58 1.17 21.53 -28.37
N GLY A 59 0.54 20.88 -27.37
CA GLY A 59 -0.01 19.52 -27.50
C GLY A 59 1.04 18.40 -27.46
N LYS A 60 2.31 18.71 -27.18
CA LYS A 60 3.40 17.72 -27.10
C LYS A 60 3.93 17.63 -25.67
N ILE A 61 4.24 16.43 -25.23
CA ILE A 61 4.98 16.21 -23.98
C ILE A 61 6.43 16.64 -24.22
N ILE A 62 6.92 17.58 -23.42
CA ILE A 62 8.28 18.10 -23.48
C ILE A 62 9.13 17.76 -22.26
N GLY A 63 8.51 17.31 -21.17
CA GLY A 63 9.21 16.89 -19.96
C GLY A 63 8.37 15.91 -19.14
N GLU A 64 9.01 14.94 -18.54
CA GLU A 64 8.38 13.92 -17.68
C GLU A 64 9.25 13.68 -16.46
N GLY A 65 8.61 13.44 -15.31
CA GLY A 65 9.30 13.11 -14.08
C GLY A 65 8.39 12.38 -13.09
N TYR A 66 8.99 11.71 -12.15
CA TYR A 66 8.29 11.10 -11.02
C TYR A 66 9.17 11.18 -9.77
N HIS A 67 8.59 11.03 -8.60
CA HIS A 67 9.35 10.90 -7.37
C HIS A 67 9.98 9.51 -7.32
N GLU A 68 11.31 9.43 -7.44
CA GLU A 68 12.01 8.17 -7.70
C GLU A 68 12.29 7.38 -6.41
N VAL A 69 12.77 8.08 -5.37
CA VAL A 69 13.17 7.45 -4.11
C VAL A 69 13.03 8.45 -2.95
N TYR A 70 12.75 7.95 -1.76
CA TYR A 70 12.65 8.77 -0.55
C TYR A 70 13.86 9.71 -0.38
N GLY A 71 13.58 10.99 -0.15
CA GLY A 71 14.61 12.03 0.04
C GLY A 71 15.24 12.58 -1.24
N SER A 72 14.88 12.07 -2.42
CA SER A 72 15.31 12.62 -3.72
C SER A 72 14.40 13.77 -4.18
N GLN A 73 14.67 14.28 -5.40
CA GLN A 73 13.87 15.33 -6.04
C GLN A 73 12.42 14.90 -6.27
N HIS A 74 11.50 15.87 -6.17
CA HIS A 74 10.10 15.68 -6.46
C HIS A 74 9.84 15.53 -7.97
N ALA A 75 8.69 14.99 -8.33
CA ALA A 75 8.30 14.72 -9.71
C ALA A 75 8.37 15.95 -10.61
N GLU A 76 7.94 17.10 -10.11
CA GLU A 76 7.91 18.36 -10.85
C GLU A 76 9.33 18.81 -11.21
N ILE A 77 10.27 18.69 -10.27
CA ILE A 77 11.68 19.04 -10.49
C ILE A 77 12.33 18.10 -11.50
N ASN A 78 12.05 16.79 -11.38
CA ASN A 78 12.51 15.81 -12.36
C ASN A 78 11.92 16.07 -13.75
N ALA A 79 10.64 16.46 -13.85
CA ALA A 79 10.02 16.84 -15.11
C ALA A 79 10.67 18.09 -15.73
N PHE A 80 11.06 19.10 -14.92
CA PHE A 80 11.82 20.26 -15.41
C PHE A 80 13.21 19.88 -15.90
N ASN A 81 13.93 19.04 -15.17
CA ASN A 81 15.28 18.62 -15.53
C ASN A 81 15.32 17.77 -16.81
N ASN A 82 14.25 17.04 -17.09
CA ASN A 82 14.11 16.19 -18.27
C ASN A 82 13.42 16.92 -19.45
N ALA A 83 13.12 18.21 -19.31
CA ALA A 83 12.47 18.96 -20.38
C ALA A 83 13.40 19.15 -21.59
N ALA A 84 12.90 18.78 -22.78
CA ALA A 84 13.63 18.86 -24.04
C ALA A 84 13.73 20.29 -24.61
N GLU A 85 12.90 21.22 -24.11
CA GLU A 85 12.85 22.62 -24.53
C GLU A 85 12.37 23.54 -23.41
N GLU A 86 12.32 24.85 -23.67
CA GLU A 86 11.88 25.86 -22.68
C GLU A 86 10.43 25.63 -22.24
N VAL A 87 10.20 25.49 -20.92
CA VAL A 87 8.91 25.18 -20.31
C VAL A 87 7.99 26.38 -20.12
N LYS A 88 8.50 27.61 -20.33
CA LYS A 88 7.71 28.83 -20.15
C LYS A 88 6.47 28.80 -21.04
N GLY A 89 5.31 29.10 -20.40
CA GLY A 89 3.98 29.08 -21.06
C GLY A 89 3.38 27.71 -21.22
N ALA A 90 4.05 26.62 -20.80
CA ALA A 90 3.55 25.25 -20.87
C ALA A 90 2.44 24.97 -19.84
N THR A 91 1.79 23.81 -19.96
CA THR A 91 0.89 23.20 -18.96
C THR A 91 1.62 22.07 -18.25
N MET A 92 1.53 22.04 -16.91
CA MET A 92 2.02 20.92 -16.12
C MET A 92 0.84 20.09 -15.60
N TYR A 93 0.92 18.79 -15.74
CA TYR A 93 0.02 17.80 -15.15
C TYR A 93 0.77 17.12 -14.02
N VAL A 94 0.22 17.10 -12.80
CA VAL A 94 0.84 16.46 -11.64
C VAL A 94 -0.21 15.74 -10.81
N THR A 95 0.13 14.54 -10.33
CA THR A 95 -0.83 13.65 -9.67
C THR A 95 -1.18 14.06 -8.25
N LEU A 96 -0.40 14.95 -7.63
CA LEU A 96 -0.63 15.46 -6.29
C LEU A 96 -0.30 16.96 -6.24
N GLU A 97 -0.94 17.72 -5.35
CA GLU A 97 -0.68 19.13 -5.13
C GLU A 97 0.81 19.40 -4.90
N PRO A 98 1.44 20.36 -5.64
CA PRO A 98 2.84 20.72 -5.44
C PRO A 98 3.11 21.27 -4.04
N CYS A 99 4.18 20.78 -3.41
CA CYS A 99 4.52 21.17 -2.04
C CYS A 99 4.73 22.70 -1.91
N SER A 100 4.32 23.22 -0.73
CA SER A 100 4.36 24.65 -0.39
C SER A 100 5.36 24.99 0.73
N HIS A 101 5.96 24.00 1.38
CA HIS A 101 6.87 24.20 2.50
C HIS A 101 8.33 24.07 2.05
N TYR A 102 9.20 24.85 2.70
CA TYR A 102 10.64 24.74 2.53
C TYR A 102 11.16 23.51 3.29
N GLY A 103 11.76 22.59 2.55
CA GLY A 103 12.53 21.47 3.09
C GLY A 103 14.02 21.67 2.81
N ASN A 104 14.68 20.64 2.29
CA ASN A 104 16.06 20.73 1.81
C ASN A 104 16.17 21.53 0.48
N THR A 105 15.06 21.75 -0.20
CA THR A 105 14.94 22.47 -1.48
C THR A 105 13.79 23.47 -1.43
N SER A 106 13.75 24.40 -2.41
CA SER A 106 12.62 25.31 -2.61
C SER A 106 11.33 24.51 -2.90
N PRO A 107 10.16 24.99 -2.41
CA PRO A 107 8.87 24.35 -2.70
C PRO A 107 8.61 24.21 -4.20
N CYS A 108 8.02 23.08 -4.62
CA CYS A 108 7.68 22.86 -6.03
C CYS A 108 6.72 23.90 -6.58
N ALA A 109 5.77 24.40 -5.77
CA ALA A 109 4.87 25.48 -6.18
C ALA A 109 5.64 26.76 -6.56
N ILE A 110 6.71 27.12 -5.84
CA ILE A 110 7.57 28.25 -6.18
C ILE A 110 8.38 27.98 -7.46
N ALA A 111 8.97 26.79 -7.58
CA ALA A 111 9.71 26.41 -8.79
C ALA A 111 8.84 26.46 -10.04
N ILE A 112 7.56 26.06 -9.96
CA ILE A 112 6.58 26.13 -11.05
C ILE A 112 6.35 27.60 -11.47
N VAL A 113 6.21 28.51 -10.51
CA VAL A 113 6.08 29.97 -10.77
C VAL A 113 7.33 30.51 -11.46
N GLU A 114 8.52 30.24 -10.91
CA GLU A 114 9.82 30.71 -11.44
C GLU A 114 10.09 30.21 -12.86
N LYS A 115 9.67 28.97 -13.18
CA LYS A 115 9.78 28.38 -14.52
C LYS A 115 8.79 28.95 -15.52
N GLY A 116 7.81 29.76 -15.08
CA GLY A 116 6.84 30.41 -15.95
C GLY A 116 5.82 29.47 -16.56
N ILE A 117 5.46 28.40 -15.87
CA ILE A 117 4.32 27.53 -16.24
C ILE A 117 3.04 28.38 -16.24
N LYS A 118 2.22 28.23 -17.29
CA LYS A 118 0.98 29.00 -17.46
C LYS A 118 -0.21 28.33 -16.78
N LYS A 119 -0.23 27.01 -16.73
CA LYS A 119 -1.37 26.23 -16.27
C LYS A 119 -0.88 24.97 -15.54
N VAL A 120 -1.52 24.62 -14.43
CA VAL A 120 -1.30 23.39 -13.69
C VAL A 120 -2.62 22.62 -13.60
N VAL A 121 -2.57 21.33 -13.92
CA VAL A 121 -3.68 20.39 -13.81
C VAL A 121 -3.31 19.37 -12.74
N LEU A 122 -4.12 19.28 -11.69
CA LEU A 122 -3.91 18.41 -10.54
C LEU A 122 -4.90 17.24 -10.55
N ALA A 123 -4.44 16.04 -10.17
CA ALA A 123 -5.35 14.96 -9.86
C ALA A 123 -5.93 15.13 -8.45
N LEU A 124 -5.08 15.21 -7.43
CA LEU A 124 -5.46 15.20 -6.02
C LEU A 124 -4.88 16.43 -5.29
N GLU A 125 -5.68 17.06 -4.45
CA GLU A 125 -5.19 18.02 -3.44
C GLU A 125 -4.46 17.27 -2.32
N ASP A 126 -3.48 17.92 -1.66
CA ASP A 126 -2.73 17.27 -0.59
C ASP A 126 -3.66 16.89 0.58
N PRO A 127 -3.79 15.61 0.94
CA PRO A 127 -4.67 15.19 2.03
C PRO A 127 -4.18 15.61 3.42
N ASN A 128 -2.96 16.14 3.54
CA ASN A 128 -2.40 16.63 4.79
C ASN A 128 -3.08 17.96 5.19
N PRO A 129 -3.88 18.02 6.29
CA PRO A 129 -4.60 19.24 6.67
C PRO A 129 -3.70 20.46 6.92
N PHE A 130 -2.41 20.23 7.21
CA PHE A 130 -1.45 21.32 7.47
C PHE A 130 -0.92 21.98 6.20
N VAL A 131 -1.07 21.34 5.02
CA VAL A 131 -0.52 21.86 3.75
C VAL A 131 -1.56 21.96 2.64
N GLN A 132 -2.70 21.33 2.80
CA GLN A 132 -3.80 21.31 1.83
C GLN A 132 -4.16 22.70 1.29
N GLY A 133 -4.20 22.84 -0.03
CA GLY A 133 -4.58 24.06 -0.73
C GLY A 133 -3.52 25.18 -0.73
N ARG A 134 -2.42 25.06 0.00
CA ARG A 134 -1.39 26.10 0.08
C ARG A 134 -0.55 26.18 -1.20
N GLY A 135 -0.22 25.04 -1.81
CA GLY A 135 0.47 25.00 -3.09
C GLY A 135 -0.42 25.59 -4.20
N ILE A 136 -1.69 25.21 -4.24
CA ILE A 136 -2.71 25.75 -5.15
C ILE A 136 -2.84 27.25 -4.99
N LYS A 137 -2.87 27.74 -3.75
CA LYS A 137 -2.96 29.19 -3.45
C LYS A 137 -1.74 29.93 -4.00
N ILE A 138 -0.52 29.44 -3.78
CA ILE A 138 0.71 30.05 -4.31
C ILE A 138 0.62 30.16 -5.83
N LEU A 139 0.20 29.11 -6.53
CA LEU A 139 0.09 29.10 -7.98
C LEU A 139 -0.93 30.13 -8.48
N ARG A 140 -2.14 30.17 -7.89
CA ARG A 140 -3.21 31.11 -8.26
C ARG A 140 -2.85 32.55 -7.97
N ASP A 141 -2.23 32.85 -6.83
CA ASP A 141 -1.79 34.20 -6.44
C ASP A 141 -0.71 34.76 -7.40
N ASN A 142 0.00 33.88 -8.12
CA ASN A 142 0.97 34.25 -9.16
C ASN A 142 0.41 34.16 -10.60
N GLY A 143 -0.92 34.10 -10.74
CA GLY A 143 -1.58 34.15 -12.05
C GLY A 143 -1.57 32.85 -12.86
N ILE A 144 -1.22 31.72 -12.24
CA ILE A 144 -1.25 30.40 -12.89
C ILE A 144 -2.69 29.86 -12.84
N GLU A 145 -3.21 29.41 -13.97
CA GLU A 145 -4.47 28.71 -14.04
C GLU A 145 -4.33 27.31 -13.38
N VAL A 146 -5.21 26.99 -12.42
CA VAL A 146 -5.18 25.70 -11.71
C VAL A 146 -6.52 24.98 -11.85
N ILE A 147 -6.48 23.77 -12.44
CA ILE A 147 -7.58 22.82 -12.52
C ILE A 147 -7.30 21.68 -11.55
N THR A 148 -8.28 21.24 -10.76
CA THR A 148 -8.15 20.12 -9.79
C THR A 148 -9.15 19.02 -10.10
N GLY A 149 -8.92 17.81 -9.56
CA GLY A 149 -9.86 16.68 -9.62
C GLY A 149 -9.80 15.85 -10.91
N VAL A 150 -8.72 15.95 -11.71
CA VAL A 150 -8.58 15.15 -12.94
C VAL A 150 -8.01 13.78 -12.60
N LEU A 151 -8.82 12.72 -12.71
CA LEU A 151 -8.51 11.34 -12.27
C LEU A 151 -8.19 11.28 -10.76
N GLU A 152 -9.02 11.96 -9.95
CA GLU A 152 -8.83 12.04 -8.50
C GLU A 152 -8.90 10.66 -7.84
N GLU A 153 -9.89 9.84 -8.19
CA GLU A 153 -10.09 8.50 -7.64
C GLU A 153 -8.89 7.58 -7.91
N GLU A 154 -8.35 7.63 -9.14
CA GLU A 154 -7.17 6.85 -9.51
C GLU A 154 -5.94 7.31 -8.73
N SER A 155 -5.79 8.61 -8.48
CA SER A 155 -4.70 9.16 -7.68
C SER A 155 -4.86 8.79 -6.19
N ARG A 156 -6.10 8.79 -5.65
CA ARG A 156 -6.40 8.33 -4.29
C ARG A 156 -6.04 6.86 -4.11
N LYS A 157 -6.50 5.98 -5.00
CA LYS A 157 -6.15 4.54 -4.97
C LYS A 157 -4.65 4.31 -5.07
N LEU A 158 -3.96 5.06 -5.92
CA LEU A 158 -2.49 4.95 -6.04
C LEU A 158 -1.79 5.31 -4.73
N ASN A 159 -2.30 6.32 -4.02
CA ASN A 159 -1.73 6.91 -2.81
C ASN A 159 -2.45 6.50 -1.50
N GLU A 160 -3.27 5.44 -1.51
CA GLU A 160 -4.03 4.97 -0.33
C GLU A 160 -3.18 4.81 0.94
N ILE A 161 -1.95 4.29 0.79
CA ILE A 161 -0.97 4.14 1.88
C ILE A 161 -0.58 5.51 2.44
N PHE A 162 -0.14 6.43 1.58
CA PHE A 162 0.27 7.76 1.97
C PHE A 162 -0.87 8.53 2.64
N ILE A 163 -2.07 8.49 2.04
CA ILE A 163 -3.26 9.22 2.54
C ILE A 163 -3.56 8.79 3.97
N LYS A 164 -3.69 7.50 4.23
CA LYS A 164 -3.93 7.01 5.60
C LYS A 164 -2.82 7.41 6.55
N TYR A 165 -1.57 7.21 6.15
CA TYR A 165 -0.44 7.49 7.03
C TYR A 165 -0.33 8.98 7.39
N ILE A 166 -0.47 9.88 6.40
CA ILE A 166 -0.31 11.32 6.64
C ILE A 166 -1.47 11.93 7.45
N THR A 167 -2.67 11.33 7.36
CA THR A 167 -3.85 11.80 8.09
C THR A 167 -3.97 11.21 9.49
N THR A 168 -3.49 9.97 9.71
CA THR A 168 -3.70 9.24 10.96
C THR A 168 -2.42 8.90 11.73
N THR A 169 -1.26 8.97 11.08
CA THR A 169 0.03 8.45 11.55
C THR A 169 0.05 6.93 11.79
N LEU A 170 -0.98 6.21 11.34
CA LEU A 170 -1.06 4.75 11.43
C LEU A 170 -0.70 4.09 10.10
N PRO A 171 0.00 2.95 10.10
CA PRO A 171 0.26 2.18 8.89
C PRO A 171 -1.03 1.74 8.18
N PHE A 172 -1.01 1.75 6.85
CA PHE A 172 -2.03 1.08 6.04
C PHE A 172 -1.80 -0.43 6.05
N CYS A 173 -2.78 -1.20 6.52
CA CYS A 173 -2.65 -2.64 6.71
C CYS A 173 -3.39 -3.43 5.64
N ILE A 174 -2.64 -4.17 4.83
CA ILE A 174 -3.17 -5.08 3.80
C ILE A 174 -3.13 -6.51 4.34
N LEU A 175 -4.28 -7.11 4.57
CA LEU A 175 -4.38 -8.53 4.88
C LEU A 175 -4.29 -9.35 3.59
N LYS A 176 -3.20 -10.09 3.42
CA LYS A 176 -3.02 -11.01 2.29
C LYS A 176 -3.24 -12.44 2.76
N THR A 177 -4.15 -13.13 2.09
CA THR A 177 -4.38 -14.56 2.28
C THR A 177 -4.20 -15.35 0.99
N ALA A 178 -3.91 -16.64 1.09
CA ALA A 178 -3.91 -17.56 -0.05
C ALA A 178 -4.53 -18.87 0.39
N MET A 179 -5.60 -19.30 -0.31
CA MET A 179 -6.38 -20.47 0.08
C MET A 179 -6.81 -21.30 -1.14
N THR A 180 -7.19 -22.52 -0.88
CA THR A 180 -7.90 -23.38 -1.84
C THR A 180 -9.35 -22.89 -2.02
N LEU A 181 -10.04 -23.37 -3.05
CA LEU A 181 -11.44 -23.02 -3.33
C LEU A 181 -12.38 -23.42 -2.17
N ASP A 182 -12.05 -24.46 -1.42
CA ASP A 182 -12.75 -24.88 -0.20
C ASP A 182 -12.23 -24.21 1.09
N GLY A 183 -11.48 -23.09 0.95
CA GLY A 183 -11.10 -22.21 2.06
C GLY A 183 -10.02 -22.76 2.98
N LYS A 184 -9.06 -23.52 2.47
CA LYS A 184 -7.97 -24.10 3.29
C LYS A 184 -6.61 -23.48 2.96
N ILE A 185 -5.80 -23.25 4.00
CA ILE A 185 -4.42 -22.73 3.87
C ILE A 185 -3.33 -23.78 4.08
N ALA A 186 -3.72 -24.99 4.48
CA ALA A 186 -2.86 -26.16 4.59
C ALA A 186 -3.73 -27.41 4.67
N THR A 187 -3.14 -28.58 4.38
CA THR A 187 -3.76 -29.88 4.64
C THR A 187 -3.89 -30.15 6.15
N SER A 188 -4.59 -31.20 6.55
CA SER A 188 -4.68 -31.65 7.95
C SER A 188 -3.32 -32.04 8.54
N THR A 189 -2.34 -32.38 7.72
CA THR A 189 -0.96 -32.69 8.13
C THR A 189 -0.04 -31.49 8.14
N GLY A 190 -0.51 -30.30 7.71
CA GLY A 190 0.24 -29.05 7.69
C GLY A 190 0.98 -28.75 6.39
N ASP A 191 0.85 -29.59 5.34
CA ASP A 191 1.42 -29.26 4.03
C ASP A 191 0.68 -28.11 3.38
N SER A 192 1.41 -27.07 2.95
CA SER A 192 0.87 -25.83 2.36
C SER A 192 1.52 -25.41 1.04
N LYS A 193 2.47 -26.22 0.51
CA LYS A 193 3.26 -25.83 -0.68
C LYS A 193 2.90 -26.69 -1.88
N TRP A 194 2.34 -26.12 -2.96
CA TRP A 194 1.98 -24.71 -3.17
C TRP A 194 0.46 -24.62 -3.37
N ILE A 195 -0.19 -23.73 -2.64
CA ILE A 195 -1.63 -23.50 -2.82
C ILE A 195 -1.84 -22.79 -4.16
N THR A 196 -1.29 -21.60 -4.32
CA THR A 196 -1.42 -20.74 -5.50
C THR A 196 -0.33 -21.01 -6.54
N ASN A 197 -0.60 -20.62 -7.78
CA ASN A 197 0.31 -20.75 -8.91
C ASN A 197 1.48 -19.74 -8.84
N GLU A 198 2.37 -19.80 -9.83
CA GLU A 198 3.57 -18.95 -9.87
C GLU A 198 3.25 -17.47 -10.10
N GLU A 199 2.28 -17.15 -10.94
CA GLU A 199 1.88 -15.77 -11.24
C GLU A 199 1.35 -15.07 -9.97
N SER A 200 0.48 -15.74 -9.20
CA SER A 200 0.02 -15.26 -7.90
C SER A 200 1.19 -14.99 -6.95
N ARG A 201 2.15 -15.91 -6.87
CA ARG A 201 3.33 -15.72 -6.00
C ARG A 201 4.24 -14.59 -6.47
N LYS A 202 4.42 -14.37 -7.77
CA LYS A 202 5.12 -13.20 -8.32
C LYS A 202 4.45 -11.90 -7.90
N TYR A 203 3.12 -11.83 -8.00
CA TYR A 203 2.38 -10.66 -7.56
C TYR A 203 2.50 -10.40 -6.05
N VAL A 204 2.54 -11.43 -5.21
CA VAL A 204 2.82 -11.28 -3.78
C VAL A 204 4.19 -10.62 -3.54
N HIS A 205 5.20 -10.88 -4.36
CA HIS A 205 6.48 -10.17 -4.28
C HIS A 205 6.38 -8.70 -4.70
N VAL A 206 5.48 -8.35 -5.62
CA VAL A 206 5.16 -6.95 -5.94
C VAL A 206 4.50 -6.27 -4.73
N LEU A 207 3.56 -6.93 -4.04
CA LEU A 207 2.97 -6.41 -2.81
C LEU A 207 4.02 -6.20 -1.71
N ARG A 208 4.93 -7.15 -1.50
CA ARG A 208 6.03 -7.02 -0.53
C ARG A 208 6.97 -5.87 -0.85
N HIS A 209 7.23 -5.63 -2.12
CA HIS A 209 8.03 -4.49 -2.57
C HIS A 209 7.35 -3.15 -2.28
N ARG A 210 6.02 -3.09 -2.43
CA ARG A 210 5.23 -1.85 -2.28
C ARG A 210 5.13 -1.37 -0.83
N VAL A 211 5.20 -2.27 0.16
CA VAL A 211 4.96 -1.95 1.57
C VAL A 211 6.25 -1.75 2.37
N SER A 212 6.18 -0.92 3.41
CA SER A 212 7.32 -0.71 4.34
C SER A 212 7.60 -1.90 5.24
N ALA A 213 6.58 -2.68 5.61
CA ALA A 213 6.76 -3.83 6.49
C ALA A 213 5.89 -5.03 6.09
N ILE A 214 6.36 -6.22 6.44
CA ILE A 214 5.61 -7.48 6.38
C ILE A 214 5.44 -8.02 7.80
N MET A 215 4.22 -8.40 8.18
CA MET A 215 3.91 -8.88 9.52
C MET A 215 3.42 -10.33 9.50
N VAL A 216 4.00 -11.16 10.36
CA VAL A 216 3.61 -12.56 10.54
C VAL A 216 3.50 -12.91 12.01
N GLY A 217 2.66 -13.91 12.34
CA GLY A 217 2.63 -14.50 13.67
C GLY A 217 3.74 -15.54 13.87
N ILE A 218 4.16 -15.75 15.11
CA ILE A 218 5.13 -16.77 15.48
C ILE A 218 4.77 -18.17 14.97
N GLY A 219 3.49 -18.50 14.89
CA GLY A 219 3.03 -19.78 14.36
C GLY A 219 3.48 -20.03 12.93
N THR A 220 3.47 -19.00 12.08
CA THR A 220 3.97 -19.05 10.70
C THR A 220 5.48 -19.24 10.65
N VAL A 221 6.21 -18.54 11.52
CA VAL A 221 7.68 -18.70 11.59
C VAL A 221 8.07 -20.11 12.01
N LEU A 222 7.39 -20.67 13.01
CA LEU A 222 7.67 -22.02 13.51
C LEU A 222 7.29 -23.13 12.52
N ALA A 223 6.24 -22.91 11.71
CA ALA A 223 5.76 -23.90 10.75
C ALA A 223 6.58 -23.87 9.44
N ASP A 224 6.84 -22.67 8.90
CA ASP A 224 7.33 -22.51 7.52
C ASP A 224 8.78 -22.01 7.45
N ASN A 225 9.32 -21.48 8.56
CA ASN A 225 10.65 -20.82 8.65
C ASN A 225 10.93 -19.90 7.44
N PRO A 226 10.05 -18.92 7.14
CA PRO A 226 10.08 -18.15 5.91
C PRO A 226 11.21 -17.11 5.91
N LEU A 227 11.62 -16.66 4.71
CA LEU A 227 12.56 -15.55 4.54
C LEU A 227 11.90 -14.18 4.63
N LEU A 228 10.66 -14.06 4.16
CA LEU A 228 9.87 -12.82 4.04
C LEU A 228 10.56 -11.72 3.21
N THR A 229 11.33 -12.12 2.22
CA THR A 229 12.03 -11.23 1.28
C THR A 229 11.20 -10.95 0.03
N THR A 230 11.57 -9.89 -0.67
CA THR A 230 11.08 -9.55 -2.00
C THR A 230 11.98 -10.20 -3.07
N ARG A 231 11.37 -10.77 -4.11
CA ARG A 231 12.06 -11.35 -5.26
C ARG A 231 11.31 -10.95 -6.53
N LEU A 232 11.69 -9.80 -7.09
CA LEU A 232 11.19 -9.34 -8.39
C LEU A 232 12.03 -9.94 -9.52
N GLU A 233 11.45 -10.08 -10.70
CA GLU A 233 12.11 -10.68 -11.87
C GLU A 233 13.34 -9.90 -12.33
N ASP A 234 13.30 -8.57 -12.16
CA ASP A 234 14.44 -7.68 -12.50
C ASP A 234 15.50 -7.58 -11.40
N GLY A 235 15.28 -8.24 -10.26
CA GLY A 235 16.20 -8.24 -9.12
C GLY A 235 16.32 -6.91 -8.36
N LYS A 236 15.49 -5.91 -8.67
CA LYS A 236 15.58 -4.55 -8.08
C LYS A 236 14.64 -4.29 -6.91
N GLY A 237 13.93 -5.30 -6.42
CA GLY A 237 13.00 -5.14 -5.31
C GLY A 237 13.68 -4.76 -3.99
N SER A 238 13.02 -3.93 -3.18
CA SER A 238 13.39 -3.66 -1.79
C SER A 238 12.70 -4.67 -0.86
N ASP A 239 13.43 -5.15 0.16
CA ASP A 239 12.85 -6.00 1.19
C ASP A 239 12.07 -5.15 2.21
N PRO A 240 10.86 -5.57 2.62
CA PRO A 240 10.15 -4.92 3.71
C PRO A 240 10.77 -5.25 5.07
N ILE A 241 10.56 -4.38 6.05
CA ILE A 241 10.87 -4.63 7.46
C ILE A 241 10.06 -5.85 7.93
N ARG A 242 10.71 -6.83 8.54
CA ARG A 242 10.05 -8.06 9.00
C ARG A 242 9.56 -7.88 10.43
N VAL A 243 8.23 -7.88 10.64
CA VAL A 243 7.59 -7.75 11.94
C VAL A 243 7.05 -9.11 12.37
N ILE A 244 7.55 -9.65 13.46
CA ILE A 244 7.16 -10.94 14.02
C ILE A 244 6.34 -10.70 15.29
N VAL A 245 5.09 -11.16 15.31
CA VAL A 245 4.20 -11.06 16.49
C VAL A 245 4.34 -12.34 17.32
N ASP A 246 4.96 -12.21 18.49
CA ASP A 246 5.27 -13.33 19.39
C ASP A 246 5.18 -12.94 20.86
N THR A 247 4.05 -13.16 21.47
CA THR A 247 3.72 -12.77 22.86
C THR A 247 4.79 -13.17 23.88
N LYS A 248 5.47 -14.30 23.68
CA LYS A 248 6.40 -14.89 24.67
C LYS A 248 7.84 -15.04 24.15
N ALA A 249 8.17 -14.42 23.02
CA ALA A 249 9.47 -14.53 22.36
C ALA A 249 9.94 -15.99 22.16
N ARG A 250 9.06 -16.85 21.63
CA ARG A 250 9.33 -18.27 21.31
C ARG A 250 10.16 -18.45 20.05
N ILE A 251 10.38 -17.37 19.29
CA ILE A 251 11.10 -17.40 18.02
C ILE A 251 12.50 -18.02 18.20
N PRO A 252 12.89 -19.00 17.38
CA PRO A 252 14.27 -19.52 17.37
C PRO A 252 15.24 -18.40 16.92
N ILE A 253 16.39 -18.30 17.57
CA ILE A 253 17.43 -17.32 17.22
C ILE A 253 17.96 -17.52 15.79
N GLU A 254 17.93 -18.77 15.32
CA GLU A 254 18.38 -19.15 13.98
C GLU A 254 17.26 -19.12 12.93
N ALA A 255 16.08 -18.57 13.27
CA ALA A 255 14.98 -18.46 12.30
C ALA A 255 15.40 -17.63 11.07
N ASN A 256 15.02 -18.08 9.88
CA ASN A 256 15.39 -17.43 8.62
C ASN A 256 15.01 -15.95 8.56
N VAL A 257 13.88 -15.58 9.14
CA VAL A 257 13.43 -14.17 9.22
C VAL A 257 14.40 -13.25 9.98
N LEU A 258 15.26 -13.81 10.84
CA LEU A 258 16.25 -13.07 11.63
C LEU A 258 17.65 -13.13 11.00
N THR A 259 17.97 -14.23 10.30
CA THR A 259 19.34 -14.52 9.82
C THR A 259 19.54 -14.25 8.33
N VAL A 260 18.45 -13.97 7.60
CA VAL A 260 18.52 -13.67 6.15
C VAL A 260 19.39 -12.45 5.88
N ASN A 261 20.26 -12.56 4.87
CA ASN A 261 21.07 -11.43 4.39
C ASN A 261 20.16 -10.43 3.66
N SER A 262 19.78 -9.37 4.36
CA SER A 262 18.89 -8.31 3.87
C SER A 262 19.22 -7.00 4.59
N ASN A 263 19.14 -5.90 3.86
CA ASN A 263 19.29 -4.54 4.43
C ASN A 263 18.09 -4.12 5.30
N ALA A 264 16.95 -4.82 5.17
CA ALA A 264 15.78 -4.55 5.99
C ALA A 264 15.95 -5.19 7.39
N ARG A 265 15.60 -4.43 8.42
CA ARG A 265 15.65 -4.90 9.82
C ARG A 265 14.54 -5.90 10.15
N ALA A 266 14.70 -6.62 11.26
CA ALA A 266 13.67 -7.43 11.88
C ALA A 266 13.19 -6.77 13.19
N ILE A 267 11.88 -6.79 13.43
CA ILE A 267 11.21 -6.29 14.65
C ILE A 267 10.48 -7.47 15.28
N LEU A 268 10.74 -7.71 16.57
CA LEU A 268 9.94 -8.62 17.38
C LEU A 268 8.94 -7.82 18.21
N ALA A 269 7.67 -7.97 17.94
CA ALA A 269 6.58 -7.47 18.77
C ALA A 269 6.22 -8.52 19.83
N THR A 270 6.44 -8.19 21.09
CA THR A 270 6.29 -9.11 22.23
C THR A 270 5.65 -8.41 23.43
N THR A 271 5.57 -9.09 24.55
CA THR A 271 4.99 -8.57 25.80
C THR A 271 5.93 -8.79 26.99
N ASN A 272 5.54 -8.33 28.17
CA ASN A 272 6.25 -8.57 29.41
C ASN A 272 6.31 -10.06 29.84
N LEU A 273 5.62 -10.95 29.11
CA LEU A 273 5.72 -12.41 29.32
C LEU A 273 6.97 -13.01 28.65
N ALA A 274 7.68 -12.25 27.84
CA ALA A 274 8.91 -12.72 27.20
C ALA A 274 10.08 -12.75 28.20
N PRO A 275 10.91 -13.82 28.21
CA PRO A 275 12.07 -13.90 29.09
C PRO A 275 13.10 -12.84 28.73
N MET A 276 13.52 -12.00 29.68
CA MET A 276 14.51 -10.92 29.48
C MET A 276 15.83 -11.41 28.88
N LYS A 277 16.29 -12.60 29.27
CA LYS A 277 17.49 -13.22 28.71
C LYS A 277 17.35 -13.41 27.20
N LYS A 278 16.19 -13.91 26.75
CA LYS A 278 15.87 -14.14 25.32
C LYS A 278 15.82 -12.84 24.56
N LEU A 279 15.22 -11.78 25.14
CA LEU A 279 15.17 -10.48 24.48
C LEU A 279 16.57 -9.90 24.25
N ARG A 280 17.45 -9.95 25.25
CA ARG A 280 18.85 -9.51 25.10
C ARG A 280 19.59 -10.28 24.01
N GLU A 281 19.44 -11.62 23.96
CA GLU A 281 20.05 -12.45 22.91
C GLU A 281 19.58 -12.05 21.50
N LEU A 282 18.33 -11.60 21.34
CA LEU A 282 17.78 -11.12 20.07
C LEU A 282 18.28 -9.71 19.73
N GLU A 283 18.34 -8.81 20.72
CA GLU A 283 18.91 -7.47 20.57
C GLU A 283 20.38 -7.51 20.17
N ASP A 284 21.18 -8.41 20.76
CA ASP A 284 22.58 -8.64 20.42
C ASP A 284 22.77 -9.09 18.95
N LYS A 285 21.72 -9.67 18.35
CA LYS A 285 21.68 -10.05 16.91
C LYS A 285 21.08 -8.94 16.03
N GLY A 286 20.80 -7.75 16.58
CA GLY A 286 20.27 -6.60 15.84
C GLY A 286 18.76 -6.63 15.62
N VAL A 287 18.03 -7.49 16.33
CA VAL A 287 16.55 -7.50 16.29
C VAL A 287 16.02 -6.35 17.15
N GLU A 288 15.19 -5.48 16.58
CA GLU A 288 14.50 -4.45 17.34
C GLU A 288 13.35 -5.06 18.13
N ILE A 289 13.24 -4.72 19.43
CA ILE A 289 12.17 -5.24 20.29
C ILE A 289 11.13 -4.15 20.53
N ILE A 290 9.86 -4.49 20.31
CA ILE A 290 8.70 -3.68 20.73
C ILE A 290 7.94 -4.47 21.80
N ILE A 291 7.96 -3.96 23.03
CA ILE A 291 7.16 -4.54 24.13
C ILE A 291 5.81 -3.83 24.13
N THR A 292 4.74 -4.59 23.89
CA THR A 292 3.36 -4.08 23.92
C THR A 292 2.66 -4.46 25.21
N PRO A 293 1.58 -3.76 25.58
CA PRO A 293 0.61 -4.28 26.55
C PRO A 293 0.05 -5.64 26.14
N LEU A 294 -0.57 -6.33 27.10
CA LEU A 294 -1.33 -7.55 26.85
C LEU A 294 -2.80 -7.19 26.59
N THR A 295 -3.34 -7.68 25.48
CA THR A 295 -4.77 -7.66 25.19
C THR A 295 -5.21 -9.09 24.88
N ASN A 296 -6.18 -9.63 25.62
CA ASN A 296 -6.62 -11.04 25.50
C ASN A 296 -5.46 -12.06 25.59
N ASN A 297 -4.51 -11.83 26.48
CA ASN A 297 -3.27 -12.64 26.63
C ASN A 297 -2.36 -12.69 25.38
N GLN A 298 -2.45 -11.72 24.50
CA GLN A 298 -1.67 -11.58 23.29
C GLN A 298 -1.07 -10.18 23.16
N VAL A 299 -0.21 -9.97 22.16
CA VAL A 299 0.31 -8.66 21.75
C VAL A 299 -0.86 -7.74 21.42
N ASP A 300 -0.87 -6.52 21.98
CA ASP A 300 -1.83 -5.49 21.59
C ASP A 300 -1.49 -4.96 20.19
N LEU A 301 -2.31 -5.33 19.21
CA LEU A 301 -2.06 -4.97 17.81
C LEU A 301 -2.36 -3.49 17.53
N LYS A 302 -3.30 -2.85 18.22
CA LYS A 302 -3.54 -1.40 18.06
C LYS A 302 -2.33 -0.60 18.56
N TYR A 303 -1.78 -0.98 19.73
CA TYR A 303 -0.54 -0.39 20.23
C TYR A 303 0.64 -0.63 19.27
N LEU A 304 0.76 -1.85 18.75
CA LEU A 304 1.81 -2.18 17.78
C LEU A 304 1.73 -1.30 16.53
N MET A 305 0.55 -1.15 15.93
CA MET A 305 0.38 -0.29 14.75
C MET A 305 0.79 1.15 15.02
N LYS A 306 0.42 1.70 16.19
CA LYS A 306 0.87 3.04 16.59
C LYS A 306 2.40 3.11 16.71
N ALA A 307 3.02 2.13 17.39
CA ALA A 307 4.47 2.08 17.55
C ALA A 307 5.23 1.92 16.22
N LEU A 308 4.62 1.25 15.23
CA LEU A 308 5.17 1.15 13.87
C LEU A 308 5.05 2.49 13.12
N GLY A 309 3.91 3.17 13.21
CA GLY A 309 3.72 4.49 12.60
C GLY A 309 4.69 5.54 13.13
N GLU A 310 4.94 5.57 14.45
CA GLU A 310 5.95 6.43 15.09
C GLU A 310 7.37 6.19 14.56
N ARG A 311 7.63 4.98 14.02
CA ARG A 311 8.88 4.59 13.35
C ARG A 311 8.92 4.86 11.85
N LYS A 312 7.95 5.64 11.35
CA LYS A 312 7.76 5.97 9.92
C LYS A 312 7.52 4.74 9.04
N ILE A 313 6.92 3.71 9.59
CA ILE A 313 6.41 2.57 8.84
C ILE A 313 4.98 2.91 8.43
N ASP A 314 4.78 3.23 7.17
CA ASP A 314 3.51 3.72 6.61
C ASP A 314 2.55 2.60 6.19
N SER A 315 3.08 1.38 6.01
CA SER A 315 2.32 0.27 5.48
C SER A 315 2.79 -1.08 6.00
N VAL A 316 1.84 -2.00 6.17
CA VAL A 316 2.05 -3.37 6.63
C VAL A 316 1.33 -4.35 5.73
N LEU A 317 2.05 -5.31 5.15
CA LEU A 317 1.46 -6.51 4.54
C LEU A 317 1.36 -7.59 5.61
N LEU A 318 0.14 -7.89 6.06
CA LEU A 318 -0.14 -8.95 7.00
C LEU A 318 -0.24 -10.28 6.24
N GLU A 319 0.81 -11.09 6.32
CA GLU A 319 0.85 -12.47 5.82
C GLU A 319 0.80 -13.46 6.99
N GLY A 320 -0.03 -13.15 7.98
CA GLY A 320 -0.13 -13.92 9.20
C GLY A 320 -0.74 -15.29 9.02
N GLY A 321 -0.58 -16.14 10.03
CA GLY A 321 -1.38 -17.35 10.18
C GLY A 321 -2.81 -17.02 10.62
N SER A 322 -3.68 -18.02 10.58
CA SER A 322 -5.11 -17.97 10.87
C SER A 322 -5.47 -17.15 12.12
N GLU A 323 -4.76 -17.37 13.22
CA GLU A 323 -5.02 -16.70 14.51
C GLU A 323 -4.65 -15.21 14.51
N LEU A 324 -3.51 -14.86 13.89
CA LEU A 324 -3.10 -13.45 13.79
C LEU A 324 -4.05 -12.67 12.87
N ASN A 325 -4.51 -13.28 11.77
CA ASN A 325 -5.48 -12.67 10.88
C ASN A 325 -6.80 -12.38 11.62
N TYR A 326 -7.28 -13.35 12.41
CA TYR A 326 -8.45 -13.13 13.26
C TYR A 326 -8.24 -12.00 14.27
N SER A 327 -7.12 -12.02 15.00
CA SER A 327 -6.80 -10.98 15.97
C SER A 327 -6.67 -9.60 15.35
N ALA A 328 -6.15 -9.50 14.11
CA ALA A 328 -6.03 -8.25 13.37
C ALA A 328 -7.40 -7.69 12.95
N MET A 329 -8.32 -8.56 12.54
CA MET A 329 -9.69 -8.16 12.22
C MET A 329 -10.47 -7.72 13.48
N GLU A 330 -10.32 -8.44 14.61
CA GLU A 330 -10.93 -8.05 15.88
C GLU A 330 -10.37 -6.72 16.43
N ALA A 331 -9.08 -6.48 16.19
CA ALA A 331 -8.44 -5.22 16.55
C ALA A 331 -8.75 -4.09 15.57
N GLU A 332 -9.50 -4.35 14.47
CA GLU A 332 -9.86 -3.38 13.44
C GLU A 332 -8.65 -2.63 12.87
N ILE A 333 -7.52 -3.33 12.70
CA ILE A 333 -6.30 -2.74 12.14
C ILE A 333 -6.16 -2.97 10.63
N VAL A 334 -6.99 -3.84 10.05
CA VAL A 334 -6.97 -4.16 8.61
C VAL A 334 -7.77 -3.13 7.83
N ASP A 335 -7.19 -2.59 6.76
CA ASP A 335 -7.85 -1.64 5.87
C ASP A 335 -8.31 -2.32 4.58
N LYS A 336 -7.47 -3.20 4.03
CA LYS A 336 -7.65 -3.83 2.73
C LYS A 336 -7.37 -5.33 2.81
N VAL A 337 -8.10 -6.12 2.04
CA VAL A 337 -7.89 -7.57 1.91
C VAL A 337 -7.53 -7.91 0.48
N ASN A 338 -6.50 -8.75 0.32
CA ASN A 338 -6.10 -9.38 -0.93
C ASN A 338 -6.17 -10.90 -0.74
N ALA A 339 -7.30 -11.51 -1.09
CA ALA A 339 -7.58 -12.93 -0.89
C ALA A 339 -7.34 -13.72 -2.19
N PHE A 340 -6.22 -14.45 -2.27
CA PHE A 340 -5.93 -15.36 -3.39
C PHE A 340 -6.65 -16.68 -3.19
N ILE A 341 -7.33 -17.15 -4.23
CA ILE A 341 -8.13 -18.39 -4.26
C ILE A 341 -7.63 -19.24 -5.43
N ALA A 342 -7.06 -20.40 -5.10
CA ALA A 342 -6.63 -21.36 -6.10
C ALA A 342 -7.76 -22.36 -6.41
N PRO A 343 -7.90 -22.84 -7.67
CA PRO A 343 -8.91 -23.80 -8.08
C PRO A 343 -8.56 -25.22 -7.61
N LYS A 344 -8.35 -25.40 -6.31
CA LYS A 344 -8.00 -26.65 -5.65
C LYS A 344 -8.97 -26.96 -4.52
N LEU A 345 -9.20 -28.24 -4.25
CA LEU A 345 -10.00 -28.74 -3.14
C LEU A 345 -9.16 -29.76 -2.37
N ILE A 346 -8.98 -29.56 -1.05
CA ILE A 346 -8.20 -30.48 -0.22
C ILE A 346 -9.00 -31.06 0.94
N GLY A 347 -10.13 -30.47 1.32
CA GLY A 347 -10.98 -30.94 2.41
C GLY A 347 -10.31 -30.88 3.79
N GLY A 348 -10.75 -31.76 4.68
CA GLY A 348 -10.21 -31.87 6.05
C GLY A 348 -10.94 -31.03 7.07
N ARG A 349 -11.55 -31.69 8.09
CA ARG A 349 -12.26 -31.00 9.17
C ARG A 349 -11.33 -30.06 9.94
N ASP A 350 -10.10 -30.52 10.23
CA ASP A 350 -9.12 -29.81 11.06
C ASP A 350 -8.11 -29.01 10.23
N ALA A 351 -8.30 -28.97 8.91
CA ALA A 351 -7.47 -28.17 8.02
C ALA A 351 -7.72 -26.67 8.26
N LYS A 352 -6.62 -25.91 8.46
CA LYS A 352 -6.69 -24.49 8.82
C LYS A 352 -7.32 -23.64 7.72
N THR A 353 -8.06 -22.62 8.15
CA THR A 353 -8.66 -21.58 7.29
C THR A 353 -7.86 -20.28 7.34
N PRO A 354 -8.04 -19.35 6.38
CA PRO A 354 -7.34 -18.06 6.37
C PRO A 354 -7.58 -17.21 7.62
N VAL A 355 -8.78 -17.29 8.21
CA VAL A 355 -9.17 -16.58 9.43
C VAL A 355 -9.65 -17.63 10.44
N GLY A 356 -9.02 -17.68 11.58
CA GLY A 356 -9.31 -18.62 12.69
C GLY A 356 -10.10 -17.98 13.82
N GLY A 357 -9.65 -18.22 15.04
CA GLY A 357 -10.24 -17.67 16.25
C GLY A 357 -11.63 -18.23 16.55
N LEU A 358 -12.43 -17.48 17.33
CA LEU A 358 -13.78 -17.89 17.74
C LEU A 358 -14.83 -17.68 16.63
N GLY A 359 -14.50 -16.88 15.62
CA GLY A 359 -15.44 -16.50 14.56
C GLY A 359 -16.57 -15.56 15.02
N ARG A 360 -17.50 -15.28 14.09
CA ARG A 360 -18.71 -14.47 14.37
C ARG A 360 -19.88 -15.39 14.66
N PRO A 361 -20.65 -15.15 15.74
CA PRO A 361 -21.76 -16.03 16.12
C PRO A 361 -22.95 -15.95 15.15
N PHE A 362 -23.12 -14.82 14.45
CA PHE A 362 -24.22 -14.60 13.53
C PHE A 362 -23.73 -14.02 12.20
N MET A 363 -24.39 -14.36 11.09
CA MET A 363 -24.07 -13.83 9.76
C MET A 363 -24.21 -12.31 9.67
N LYS A 364 -25.11 -11.69 10.43
CA LYS A 364 -25.26 -10.23 10.50
C LYS A 364 -24.02 -9.52 11.09
N ASP A 365 -23.17 -10.25 11.81
CA ASP A 365 -21.96 -9.73 12.45
C ASP A 365 -20.72 -9.98 11.56
N ALA A 366 -20.94 -10.52 10.34
CA ALA A 366 -19.86 -10.75 9.39
C ALA A 366 -19.21 -9.42 8.96
N VAL A 367 -17.91 -9.43 8.84
CA VAL A 367 -17.17 -8.31 8.24
C VAL A 367 -17.38 -8.32 6.75
N VAL A 368 -17.91 -7.23 6.20
CA VAL A 368 -18.23 -7.09 4.79
C VAL A 368 -17.14 -6.27 4.09
N LEU A 369 -16.66 -6.77 2.96
CA LEU A 369 -15.75 -6.03 2.09
C LEU A 369 -16.56 -5.11 1.16
N ARG A 370 -16.02 -3.95 0.87
CA ARG A 370 -16.55 -2.95 -0.07
C ARG A 370 -15.60 -2.77 -1.23
N GLU A 371 -16.05 -2.12 -2.28
CA GLU A 371 -15.25 -1.83 -3.49
C GLU A 371 -14.50 -3.06 -4.01
N ILE A 372 -15.26 -4.14 -4.21
CA ILE A 372 -14.70 -5.42 -4.60
C ILE A 372 -14.15 -5.36 -6.02
N GLU A 373 -12.87 -5.69 -6.18
CA GLU A 373 -12.23 -5.95 -7.47
C GLU A 373 -11.77 -7.42 -7.55
N ILE A 374 -11.88 -8.00 -8.75
CA ILE A 374 -11.45 -9.38 -9.00
C ILE A 374 -10.35 -9.36 -10.05
N HIS A 375 -9.19 -9.89 -9.67
CA HIS A 375 -8.03 -10.02 -10.54
C HIS A 375 -7.76 -11.49 -10.85
N LYS A 376 -7.28 -11.79 -12.06
CA LYS A 376 -6.96 -13.15 -12.49
C LYS A 376 -5.44 -13.28 -12.67
N PHE A 377 -4.88 -14.36 -12.10
CA PHE A 377 -3.46 -14.73 -12.18
C PHE A 377 -3.38 -16.20 -12.67
N GLY A 378 -3.24 -16.41 -13.96
CA GLY A 378 -3.38 -17.74 -14.55
C GLY A 378 -4.76 -18.33 -14.22
N ASP A 379 -4.79 -19.45 -13.49
CA ASP A 379 -6.03 -20.11 -13.04
C ASP A 379 -6.48 -19.65 -11.63
N ASP A 380 -5.65 -18.94 -10.89
CA ASP A 380 -6.04 -18.38 -9.60
C ASP A 380 -6.82 -17.07 -9.78
N ILE A 381 -7.64 -16.74 -8.80
CA ILE A 381 -8.27 -15.43 -8.67
C ILE A 381 -7.82 -14.74 -7.37
N MET A 382 -7.74 -13.42 -7.39
CA MET A 382 -7.60 -12.61 -6.19
C MET A 382 -8.83 -11.73 -6.06
N VAL A 383 -9.45 -11.78 -4.89
CA VAL A 383 -10.50 -10.83 -4.49
C VAL A 383 -9.82 -9.75 -3.66
N GLU A 384 -9.91 -8.52 -4.12
CA GLU A 384 -9.47 -7.32 -3.42
C GLU A 384 -10.68 -6.56 -2.89
N GLY A 385 -10.60 -5.98 -1.70
CA GLY A 385 -11.67 -5.16 -1.16
C GLY A 385 -11.27 -4.47 0.15
N TYR A 386 -12.01 -3.45 0.53
CA TYR A 386 -11.76 -2.63 1.71
C TYR A 386 -12.68 -2.99 2.86
N LEU A 387 -12.17 -2.86 4.11
CA LEU A 387 -12.90 -3.14 5.36
C LEU A 387 -13.53 -1.89 5.97
N ARG A 388 -13.01 -0.71 5.64
CA ARG A 388 -13.49 0.57 6.16
C ARG A 388 -14.02 1.43 5.03
N GLU A 389 -14.94 2.34 5.35
CA GLU A 389 -15.28 3.45 4.46
C GLU A 389 -14.10 4.42 4.43
N GLU A 390 -13.78 4.95 3.26
CA GLU A 390 -13.00 6.18 3.18
C GLU A 390 -13.88 7.29 3.79
N GLU A 391 -13.40 7.92 4.88
CA GLU A 391 -14.02 9.09 5.48
C GLU A 391 -13.83 10.33 4.61
#